data_27a19bee8cdfc008f1dd224f941bbcdd
#
_entry.id   27a19bee8cdfc008f1dd224f941bbcdd
#
_cell.length_a   1.000
_cell.length_b   1.000
_cell.length_c   1.000
_cell.angle_alpha   90.00
_cell.angle_beta   90.00
_cell.angle_gamma   90.00
#
_symmetry.space_group_name_H-M   'P 1'
#
loop_
_entity.id
_entity.type
_entity.pdbx_description
1 polymer ?
#
loop_
_entity_poly.entity_id
_entity_poly.type
_entity_poly.pdbx_seq_one_letter_code
_entity_poly.pdbx_strand_id
1 'polypeptide(L)'
;MQFFSTRDTNRKVTSSEAIAQGLSDEGGLFVPESFPQVDVRALCELDYPALAAAVIREYLTDYSPEFLAQAARTTYGEAFGGKAGYLAPVEGDTYALELWHGPTCAFKDYALQLMPKLLVEAKKNLGRTEKTLILVATSGDTGKAALDGYHDIPGVEIAVFYPTG
;
A
#
# COMPACT_ATOMS: atom_id res chain seq x y z
N MET A 1 11.20 -5.80 11.53
CA MET A 1 11.82 -5.59 10.20
C MET A 1 12.43 -4.21 10.17
N GLN A 2 13.66 -4.08 9.65
CA GLN A 2 14.27 -2.78 9.39
C GLN A 2 14.39 -2.55 7.89
N PHE A 3 14.48 -1.30 7.51
CA PHE A 3 14.64 -0.87 6.12
C PHE A 3 15.90 -0.03 5.99
N PHE A 4 16.55 -0.08 4.85
CA PHE A 4 17.68 0.78 4.52
C PHE A 4 17.50 1.37 3.11
N SER A 5 18.21 2.47 2.85
CA SER A 5 18.17 3.08 1.53
C SER A 5 18.97 2.28 0.50
N THR A 6 18.49 2.23 -0.74
CA THR A 6 19.24 1.66 -1.86
C THR A 6 20.54 2.42 -2.17
N ARG A 7 20.72 3.62 -1.60
CA ARG A 7 21.93 4.45 -1.78
C ARG A 7 22.78 4.59 -0.52
N ASP A 8 22.21 4.29 0.66
CA ASP A 8 22.93 4.25 1.93
C ASP A 8 22.40 3.09 2.78
N THR A 9 23.19 2.02 2.86
CA THR A 9 22.86 0.83 3.65
C THR A 9 23.19 0.94 5.13
N ASN A 10 23.87 2.01 5.56
CA ASN A 10 24.28 2.18 6.96
C ASN A 10 23.13 2.70 7.82
N ARG A 11 22.26 3.53 7.26
CA ARG A 11 21.08 4.06 7.97
C ARG A 11 19.94 3.07 7.89
N LYS A 12 19.55 2.54 9.04
CA LYS A 12 18.35 1.70 9.17
C LYS A 12 17.22 2.50 9.77
N VAL A 13 16.03 2.27 9.25
CA VAL A 13 14.77 2.91 9.67
C VAL A 13 13.69 1.87 9.91
N THR A 14 12.69 2.20 10.71
CA THR A 14 11.48 1.38 10.90
C THR A 14 10.56 1.47 9.68
N SER A 15 9.57 0.59 9.60
CA SER A 15 8.58 0.69 8.51
C SER A 15 7.75 1.98 8.60
N SER A 16 7.40 2.44 9.78
CA SER A 16 6.72 3.74 9.95
C SER A 16 7.57 4.91 9.49
N GLU A 17 8.87 4.93 9.80
CA GLU A 17 9.79 5.96 9.30
C GLU A 17 9.91 5.94 7.78
N ALA A 18 10.08 4.74 7.19
CA ALA A 18 10.18 4.58 5.75
C ALA A 18 8.93 5.07 5.01
N ILE A 19 7.74 4.70 5.51
CA ILE A 19 6.47 5.13 4.92
C ILE A 19 6.23 6.63 5.09
N ALA A 20 6.51 7.19 6.27
CA ALA A 20 6.29 8.60 6.54
C ALA A 20 7.28 9.51 5.80
N GLN A 21 8.49 9.02 5.51
CA GLN A 21 9.52 9.77 4.78
C GLN A 21 9.37 9.62 3.26
N GLY A 22 9.01 8.42 2.77
CA GLY A 22 8.88 8.11 1.34
C GLY A 22 10.22 7.83 0.67
N LEU A 23 11.01 8.86 0.37
CA LEU A 23 12.37 8.75 -0.15
C LEU A 23 13.40 9.06 0.94
N SER A 24 14.54 8.39 0.91
CA SER A 24 15.66 8.74 1.79
C SER A 24 16.28 10.09 1.39
N ASP A 25 17.04 10.70 2.32
CA ASP A 25 17.57 12.07 2.14
C ASP A 25 18.48 12.20 0.90
N GLU A 26 19.17 11.12 0.54
CA GLU A 26 20.03 11.04 -0.65
C GLU A 26 19.25 10.57 -1.91
N GLY A 27 17.91 10.45 -1.83
CA GLY A 27 17.04 10.09 -2.95
C GLY A 27 16.98 8.60 -3.27
N GLY A 28 17.43 7.73 -2.36
CA GLY A 28 17.27 6.27 -2.47
C GLY A 28 15.87 5.81 -2.07
N LEU A 29 15.50 4.61 -2.48
CA LEU A 29 14.30 3.92 -2.05
C LEU A 29 14.58 3.13 -0.78
N PHE A 30 13.60 3.05 0.11
CA PHE A 30 13.69 2.15 1.26
C PHE A 30 13.34 0.73 0.86
N VAL A 31 14.22 -0.21 1.18
CA VAL A 31 14.06 -1.65 0.95
C VAL A 31 14.22 -2.40 2.26
N PRO A 32 13.52 -3.53 2.46
CA PRO A 32 13.64 -4.32 3.69
C PRO A 32 15.03 -4.96 3.77
N GLU A 33 15.54 -5.13 5.00
CA GLU A 33 16.84 -5.76 5.24
C GLU A 33 16.89 -7.25 4.89
N SER A 34 15.71 -7.90 4.82
CA SER A 34 15.57 -9.30 4.42
C SER A 34 14.18 -9.57 3.86
N PHE A 35 14.05 -10.63 3.09
CA PHE A 35 12.76 -11.13 2.62
C PHE A 35 12.26 -12.23 3.57
N PRO A 36 11.13 -12.02 4.27
CA PRO A 36 10.55 -13.00 5.15
C PRO A 36 10.20 -14.29 4.41
N GLN A 37 10.39 -15.41 5.09
CA GLN A 37 9.88 -16.69 4.60
C GLN A 37 8.45 -16.87 5.09
N VAL A 38 7.54 -17.19 4.19
CA VAL A 38 6.13 -17.39 4.50
C VAL A 38 5.69 -18.81 4.14
N ASP A 39 4.78 -19.37 4.91
CA ASP A 39 4.13 -20.64 4.56
C ASP A 39 3.04 -20.38 3.50
N VAL A 40 3.40 -20.57 2.25
CA VAL A 40 2.49 -20.34 1.11
C VAL A 40 1.22 -21.21 1.21
N ARG A 41 1.31 -22.43 1.73
CA ARG A 41 0.14 -23.32 1.87
C ARG A 41 -0.86 -22.77 2.86
N ALA A 42 -0.38 -22.30 4.01
CA ALA A 42 -1.24 -21.64 4.99
C ALA A 42 -1.86 -20.35 4.45
N LEU A 43 -1.11 -19.59 3.64
CA LEU A 43 -1.62 -18.37 3.01
C LEU A 43 -2.70 -18.62 1.94
N CYS A 44 -2.63 -19.73 1.22
CA CYS A 44 -3.61 -20.08 0.18
C CYS A 44 -5.02 -20.38 0.73
N GLU A 45 -5.16 -20.66 2.04
CA GLU A 45 -6.44 -20.89 2.70
C GLU A 45 -7.16 -19.58 3.11
N LEU A 46 -6.50 -18.44 2.96
CA LEU A 46 -7.02 -17.14 3.37
C LEU A 46 -7.78 -16.44 2.24
N ASP A 47 -8.79 -15.65 2.60
CA ASP A 47 -9.35 -14.67 1.67
C ASP A 47 -8.33 -13.56 1.39
N TYR A 48 -8.54 -12.79 0.32
CA TYR A 48 -7.55 -11.78 -0.11
C TYR A 48 -7.23 -10.72 0.97
N PRO A 49 -8.20 -10.16 1.72
CA PRO A 49 -7.89 -9.24 2.80
C PRO A 49 -7.02 -9.85 3.91
N ALA A 50 -7.31 -11.08 4.32
CA ALA A 50 -6.52 -11.77 5.33
C ALA A 50 -5.13 -12.14 4.81
N LEU A 51 -5.02 -12.59 3.55
CA LEU A 51 -3.75 -12.83 2.86
C LEU A 51 -2.90 -11.57 2.82
N ALA A 52 -3.48 -10.45 2.40
CA ALA A 52 -2.79 -9.16 2.34
C ALA A 52 -2.26 -8.74 3.73
N ALA A 53 -3.10 -8.82 4.76
CA ALA A 53 -2.70 -8.52 6.14
C ALA A 53 -1.57 -9.43 6.63
N ALA A 54 -1.64 -10.74 6.35
CA ALA A 54 -0.63 -11.71 6.75
C ALA A 54 0.74 -11.42 6.11
N VAL A 55 0.75 -11.10 4.81
CA VAL A 55 1.99 -10.77 4.10
C VAL A 55 2.56 -9.42 4.55
N ILE A 56 1.73 -8.38 4.64
CA ILE A 56 2.17 -7.03 5.01
C ILE A 56 2.72 -7.00 6.43
N ARG A 57 2.16 -7.77 7.36
CA ARG A 57 2.63 -7.86 8.75
C ARG A 57 4.09 -8.29 8.86
N GLU A 58 4.57 -9.13 7.96
CA GLU A 58 5.96 -9.58 7.96
C GLU A 58 6.96 -8.43 7.69
N TYR A 59 6.51 -7.38 7.01
CA TYR A 59 7.30 -6.19 6.70
C TYR A 59 7.04 -5.04 7.66
N LEU A 60 5.78 -4.77 8.00
CA LEU A 60 5.38 -3.63 8.82
C LEU A 60 5.30 -4.02 10.31
N THR A 61 6.46 -4.41 10.87
CA THR A 61 6.54 -5.02 12.21
C THR A 61 6.33 -4.03 13.38
N ASP A 62 6.30 -2.74 13.12
CA ASP A 62 6.00 -1.66 14.07
C ASP A 62 4.54 -1.16 13.99
N TYR A 63 3.71 -1.83 13.18
CA TYR A 63 2.26 -1.64 13.15
C TYR A 63 1.55 -2.75 13.95
N SER A 64 0.41 -2.41 14.57
CA SER A 64 -0.34 -3.47 15.27
C SER A 64 -1.00 -4.43 14.27
N PRO A 65 -1.02 -5.74 14.56
CA PRO A 65 -1.69 -6.73 13.71
C PRO A 65 -3.17 -6.44 13.49
N GLU A 66 -3.85 -5.92 14.51
CA GLU A 66 -5.26 -5.54 14.46
C GLU A 66 -5.50 -4.40 13.47
N PHE A 67 -4.62 -3.38 13.48
CA PHE A 67 -4.68 -2.29 12.52
C PHE A 67 -4.48 -2.81 11.09
N LEU A 68 -3.46 -3.62 10.85
CA LEU A 68 -3.18 -4.17 9.51
C LEU A 68 -4.33 -5.03 8.99
N ALA A 69 -4.91 -5.88 9.85
CA ALA A 69 -6.07 -6.69 9.49
C ALA A 69 -7.30 -5.82 9.15
N GLN A 70 -7.55 -4.77 9.93
CA GLN A 70 -8.65 -3.85 9.67
C GLN A 70 -8.41 -3.02 8.40
N ALA A 71 -7.19 -2.49 8.21
CA ALA A 71 -6.82 -1.73 7.02
C ALA A 71 -6.95 -2.56 5.74
N ALA A 72 -6.48 -3.80 5.75
CA ALA A 72 -6.63 -4.71 4.61
C ALA A 72 -8.10 -5.05 4.33
N ARG A 73 -8.91 -5.31 5.36
CA ARG A 73 -10.34 -5.61 5.23
C ARG A 73 -11.11 -4.44 4.63
N THR A 74 -10.91 -3.23 5.14
CA THR A 74 -11.58 -2.02 4.64
C THR A 74 -11.10 -1.59 3.26
N THR A 75 -9.88 -1.98 2.88
CA THR A 75 -9.32 -1.69 1.56
C THR A 75 -9.82 -2.67 0.51
N TYR A 76 -9.67 -3.98 0.75
CA TYR A 76 -9.85 -5.02 -0.27
C TYR A 76 -11.20 -5.73 -0.17
N GLY A 77 -12.10 -5.29 0.70
CA GLY A 77 -13.43 -5.84 0.86
C GLY A 77 -14.41 -5.36 -0.20
N GLU A 78 -15.44 -4.63 0.22
CA GLU A 78 -16.56 -4.22 -0.65
C GLU A 78 -16.13 -3.35 -1.83
N ALA A 79 -15.14 -2.46 -1.65
CA ALA A 79 -14.66 -1.55 -2.71
C ALA A 79 -14.13 -2.28 -3.96
N PHE A 80 -13.71 -3.54 -3.81
CA PHE A 80 -13.31 -4.41 -4.92
C PHE A 80 -14.41 -5.39 -5.34
N GLY A 81 -15.64 -5.24 -4.85
CA GLY A 81 -16.76 -6.12 -5.18
C GLY A 81 -16.50 -7.60 -4.84
N GLY A 82 -15.66 -7.89 -3.86
CA GLY A 82 -15.22 -9.25 -3.51
C GLY A 82 -14.27 -9.89 -4.52
N LYS A 83 -13.71 -9.12 -5.46
CA LYS A 83 -12.84 -9.62 -6.54
C LYS A 83 -11.39 -9.13 -6.43
N ALA A 84 -10.95 -8.69 -5.26
CA ALA A 84 -9.53 -8.42 -5.06
C ALA A 84 -8.73 -9.72 -5.28
N GLY A 85 -7.72 -9.67 -6.16
CA GLY A 85 -6.90 -10.84 -6.51
C GLY A 85 -7.63 -11.92 -7.33
N TYR A 86 -8.72 -11.57 -8.04
CA TYR A 86 -9.49 -12.52 -8.83
C TYR A 86 -8.68 -13.13 -9.97
N LEU A 87 -8.71 -14.45 -10.07
CA LEU A 87 -8.09 -15.23 -11.14
C LEU A 87 -9.19 -15.71 -12.11
N ALA A 88 -9.24 -15.11 -13.28
CA ALA A 88 -10.13 -15.51 -14.35
C ALA A 88 -9.54 -16.68 -15.15
N PRO A 89 -10.21 -17.83 -15.28
CA PRO A 89 -9.74 -18.92 -16.14
C PRO A 89 -9.77 -18.47 -17.60
N VAL A 90 -8.71 -18.75 -18.34
CA VAL A 90 -8.60 -18.47 -19.78
C VAL A 90 -8.71 -19.77 -20.57
N GLU A 91 -7.70 -20.63 -20.47
CA GLU A 91 -7.67 -21.92 -21.17
C GLU A 91 -6.71 -22.88 -20.46
N GLY A 92 -7.13 -24.13 -20.24
CA GLY A 92 -6.33 -25.14 -19.54
C GLY A 92 -5.90 -24.67 -18.16
N ASP A 93 -4.60 -24.67 -17.88
CA ASP A 93 -4.02 -24.19 -16.62
C ASP A 93 -3.60 -22.71 -16.65
N THR A 94 -4.10 -21.96 -17.65
CA THR A 94 -3.79 -20.53 -17.80
C THR A 94 -4.88 -19.68 -17.15
N TYR A 95 -4.45 -18.72 -16.34
CA TYR A 95 -5.33 -17.78 -15.64
C TYR A 95 -4.88 -16.34 -15.89
N ALA A 96 -5.81 -15.43 -15.94
CA ALA A 96 -5.55 -13.98 -15.90
C ALA A 96 -5.79 -13.45 -14.49
N LEU A 97 -4.78 -12.83 -13.89
CA LEU A 97 -4.97 -12.07 -12.65
C LEU A 97 -5.57 -10.71 -13.00
N GLU A 98 -6.85 -10.54 -12.70
CA GLU A 98 -7.58 -9.32 -12.98
C GLU A 98 -7.35 -8.26 -11.90
N LEU A 99 -6.77 -7.13 -12.27
CA LEU A 99 -6.38 -6.06 -11.34
C LEU A 99 -7.26 -4.80 -11.43
N TRP A 100 -8.33 -4.82 -12.20
CA TRP A 100 -9.20 -3.65 -12.43
C TRP A 100 -10.50 -3.62 -11.60
N HIS A 101 -10.65 -4.52 -10.62
CA HIS A 101 -11.87 -4.58 -9.80
C HIS A 101 -11.94 -3.55 -8.67
N GLY A 102 -10.95 -2.69 -8.54
CA GLY A 102 -10.94 -1.61 -7.56
C GLY A 102 -11.83 -0.42 -7.95
N PRO A 103 -12.00 0.57 -7.06
CA PRO A 103 -12.96 1.67 -7.23
C PRO A 103 -12.69 2.55 -8.44
N THR A 104 -11.43 2.65 -8.89
CA THR A 104 -11.09 3.46 -10.08
C THR A 104 -10.81 2.63 -11.33
N CYS A 105 -10.98 1.31 -11.25
CA CYS A 105 -10.69 0.35 -12.32
C CYS A 105 -9.22 0.35 -12.78
N ALA A 106 -8.31 0.84 -11.94
CA ALA A 106 -6.88 0.82 -12.18
C ALA A 106 -6.18 -0.15 -11.23
N PHE A 107 -5.16 -0.87 -11.71
CA PHE A 107 -4.37 -1.77 -10.85
C PHE A 107 -3.71 -1.02 -9.67
N LYS A 108 -3.54 0.28 -9.80
CA LYS A 108 -2.99 1.16 -8.77
C LYS A 108 -3.86 1.25 -7.52
N ASP A 109 -5.14 0.91 -7.61
CA ASP A 109 -6.06 0.85 -6.47
C ASP A 109 -5.53 -0.07 -5.37
N TYR A 110 -4.86 -1.16 -5.73
CA TYR A 110 -4.28 -2.09 -4.75
C TYR A 110 -3.31 -1.42 -3.78
N ALA A 111 -2.53 -0.47 -4.25
CA ALA A 111 -1.59 0.28 -3.42
C ALA A 111 -2.21 1.56 -2.86
N LEU A 112 -2.88 2.34 -3.70
CA LEU A 112 -3.32 3.70 -3.36
C LEU A 112 -4.57 3.73 -2.47
N GLN A 113 -5.33 2.65 -2.35
CA GLN A 113 -6.39 2.51 -1.35
C GLN A 113 -5.87 2.11 0.04
N LEU A 114 -4.72 1.45 0.13
CA LEU A 114 -4.10 1.05 1.39
C LEU A 114 -3.12 2.10 1.94
N MET A 115 -2.31 2.70 1.08
CA MET A 115 -1.22 3.61 1.43
C MET A 115 -1.65 4.77 2.35
N PRO A 116 -2.80 5.44 2.15
CA PRO A 116 -3.25 6.52 3.04
C PRO A 116 -3.43 6.07 4.49
N LYS A 117 -3.98 4.87 4.69
CA LYS A 117 -4.19 4.28 6.03
C LYS A 117 -2.85 4.01 6.71
N LEU A 118 -1.91 3.41 5.96
CA LEU A 118 -0.56 3.15 6.46
C LEU A 118 0.19 4.44 6.79
N LEU A 119 0.06 5.47 5.97
CA LEU A 119 0.69 6.78 6.20
C LEU A 119 0.18 7.45 7.49
N VAL A 120 -1.13 7.46 7.69
CA VAL A 120 -1.73 8.05 8.91
C VAL A 120 -1.27 7.29 10.15
N GLU A 121 -1.27 5.96 10.13
CA GLU A 121 -0.79 5.16 11.26
C GLU A 121 0.71 5.29 11.48
N ALA A 122 1.52 5.38 10.41
CA ALA A 122 2.95 5.67 10.51
C ALA A 122 3.21 6.97 11.26
N LYS A 123 2.50 8.05 10.91
CA LYS A 123 2.61 9.33 11.59
C LYS A 123 2.24 9.24 13.05
N LYS A 124 1.17 8.53 13.37
CA LYS A 124 0.73 8.28 14.74
C LYS A 124 1.80 7.52 15.54
N ASN A 125 2.37 6.44 14.98
CA ASN A 125 3.45 5.66 15.60
C ASN A 125 4.68 6.53 15.89
N LEU A 126 4.94 7.54 15.05
CA LEU A 126 6.06 8.48 15.18
C LEU A 126 5.71 9.74 16.02
N GLY A 127 4.49 9.85 16.53
CA GLY A 127 4.04 11.04 17.26
C GLY A 127 3.97 12.32 16.40
N ARG A 128 3.83 12.17 15.07
CA ARG A 128 3.76 13.29 14.12
C ARG A 128 2.31 13.76 13.96
N THR A 129 2.08 15.06 14.05
CA THR A 129 0.73 15.66 13.98
C THR A 129 0.56 16.66 12.83
N GLU A 130 1.64 16.99 12.12
CA GLU A 130 1.60 17.91 10.98
C GLU A 130 0.71 17.36 9.84
N LYS A 131 0.04 18.24 9.10
CA LYS A 131 -0.68 17.84 7.87
C LYS A 131 0.29 17.37 6.81
N THR A 132 -0.13 16.39 6.01
CA THR A 132 0.61 15.91 4.84
C THR A 132 -0.12 16.35 3.58
N LEU A 133 0.60 16.99 2.66
CA LEU A 133 0.11 17.29 1.32
C LEU A 133 0.73 16.31 0.32
N ILE A 134 -0.12 15.54 -0.34
CA ILE A 134 0.27 14.65 -1.44
C ILE A 134 0.19 15.43 -2.75
N LEU A 135 1.31 15.53 -3.45
CA LEU A 135 1.38 16.16 -4.77
C LEU A 135 1.58 15.09 -5.84
N VAL A 136 0.69 15.04 -6.81
CA VAL A 136 0.74 14.06 -7.91
C VAL A 136 0.75 14.81 -9.24
N ALA A 137 1.73 14.51 -10.08
CA ALA A 137 1.76 14.99 -11.46
C ALA A 137 1.57 13.79 -12.39
N THR A 138 0.44 13.75 -13.09
CA THR A 138 0.07 12.56 -13.89
C THR A 138 -0.97 12.91 -14.95
N SER A 139 -0.97 12.15 -16.03
CA SER A 139 -1.96 12.28 -17.12
C SER A 139 -3.09 11.24 -17.07
N GLY A 140 -3.14 10.39 -16.04
CA GLY A 140 -4.11 9.28 -16.07
C GLY A 140 -4.35 8.57 -14.73
N ASP A 141 -4.38 7.26 -14.79
CA ASP A 141 -4.85 6.36 -13.72
C ASP A 141 -4.23 6.58 -12.34
N THR A 142 -2.97 6.95 -12.29
CA THR A 142 -2.29 7.20 -11.01
C THR A 142 -2.93 8.35 -10.25
N GLY A 143 -3.25 9.46 -10.93
CA GLY A 143 -3.91 10.60 -10.31
C GLY A 143 -5.31 10.28 -9.86
N LYS A 144 -6.08 9.57 -10.69
CA LYS A 144 -7.44 9.15 -10.37
C LYS A 144 -7.46 8.24 -9.13
N ALA A 145 -6.61 7.22 -9.13
CA ALA A 145 -6.53 6.27 -8.01
C ALA A 145 -6.02 6.94 -6.72
N ALA A 146 -5.08 7.89 -6.83
CA ALA A 146 -4.61 8.66 -5.68
C ALA A 146 -5.70 9.59 -5.13
N LEU A 147 -6.41 10.32 -5.99
CA LEU A 147 -7.53 11.17 -5.56
C LEU A 147 -8.58 10.38 -4.79
N ASP A 148 -8.97 9.24 -5.31
CA ASP A 148 -9.96 8.37 -4.67
C ASP A 148 -9.44 7.84 -3.32
N GLY A 149 -8.22 7.31 -3.27
CA GLY A 149 -7.65 6.70 -2.06
C GLY A 149 -7.33 7.69 -0.95
N TYR A 150 -6.95 8.93 -1.29
CA TYR A 150 -6.62 9.99 -0.32
C TYR A 150 -7.80 10.92 -0.01
N HIS A 151 -8.96 10.73 -0.65
CA HIS A 151 -10.15 11.52 -0.41
C HIS A 151 -10.64 11.36 1.04
N ASP A 152 -10.91 12.48 1.68
CA ASP A 152 -11.42 12.56 3.06
C ASP A 152 -10.57 11.83 4.13
N ILE A 153 -9.27 11.63 3.89
CA ILE A 153 -8.37 11.07 4.89
C ILE A 153 -7.96 12.16 5.90
N PRO A 154 -8.29 12.02 7.20
CA PRO A 154 -7.96 13.03 8.21
C PRO A 154 -6.44 13.30 8.27
N GLY A 155 -6.05 14.58 8.21
CA GLY A 155 -4.65 14.99 8.29
C GLY A 155 -3.84 14.84 6.99
N VAL A 156 -4.51 14.46 5.89
CA VAL A 156 -3.90 14.36 4.56
C VAL A 156 -4.71 15.21 3.57
N GLU A 157 -4.02 15.94 2.73
CA GLU A 157 -4.58 16.68 1.60
C GLU A 157 -3.92 16.19 0.32
N ILE A 158 -4.62 16.26 -0.80
CA ILE A 158 -4.09 15.85 -2.11
C ILE A 158 -4.35 16.91 -3.16
N ALA A 159 -3.35 17.15 -4.01
CA ALA A 159 -3.46 17.96 -5.20
C ALA A 159 -2.89 17.20 -6.41
N VAL A 160 -3.64 17.16 -7.50
CA VAL A 160 -3.21 16.51 -8.74
C VAL A 160 -3.02 17.54 -9.84
N PHE A 161 -1.84 17.53 -10.45
CA PHE A 161 -1.50 18.28 -11.63
C PHE A 161 -1.62 17.37 -12.85
N TYR A 162 -2.40 17.79 -13.83
CA TYR A 162 -2.58 17.07 -15.09
C TYR A 162 -2.39 18.02 -16.29
N PRO A 163 -1.92 17.50 -17.44
CA PRO A 163 -1.77 18.32 -18.63
C PRO A 163 -3.12 18.87 -19.08
N THR A 164 -3.17 20.14 -19.40
CA THR A 164 -4.28 20.71 -20.17
C THR A 164 -4.04 20.34 -21.62
N GLY A 165 -4.94 19.54 -22.21
CA GLY A 165 -4.86 19.09 -23.60
C GLY A 165 -4.93 20.21 -24.62
#